data_7ec962edcbd3566e2707148592cc9130
#
_entry.id   7ec962edcbd3566e2707148592cc9130
#
_cell.length_a   1.000
_cell.length_b   1.000
_cell.length_c   1.000
_cell.angle_alpha   90.00
_cell.angle_beta   90.00
_cell.angle_gamma   90.00
#
_symmetry.space_group_name_H-M   'P 1'
#
loop_
_entity.id
_entity.type
_entity.pdbx_description
1 polymer ?
#
loop_
_entity_poly.entity_id
_entity_poly.type
_entity_poly.pdbx_seq_one_letter_code
_entity_poly.pdbx_strand_id
1 'polypeptide(L)'
;MKKGKGSTGHGNPYLAAVLGNAAAAAGRTDTFLGERYRRIARRRGAKRAIVAVGHSTLVIIWHLLSDPDARFHDLGPDYYAARTDPERRKRNHIRQLEALGYTVTLHPAA
;
A
#
# COMPACT_ATOMS: atom_id res chain seq x y z
N MET A 1 -34.33 -7.09 -10.16
CA MET A 1 -33.27 -8.08 -10.12
C MET A 1 -32.28 -7.70 -9.00
N LYS A 2 -32.15 -8.53 -7.97
CA LYS A 2 -31.18 -8.26 -6.92
C LYS A 2 -29.79 -8.39 -7.49
N LYS A 3 -28.98 -7.31 -7.41
CA LYS A 3 -27.56 -7.42 -7.66
C LYS A 3 -26.98 -8.34 -6.60
N GLY A 4 -26.53 -9.51 -7.01
CA GLY A 4 -25.76 -10.39 -6.14
C GLY A 4 -24.52 -9.67 -5.61
N LYS A 5 -24.13 -9.94 -4.36
CA LYS A 5 -22.83 -9.51 -3.86
C LYS A 5 -21.78 -10.11 -4.80
N GLY A 6 -20.96 -9.25 -5.39
CA GLY A 6 -19.80 -9.72 -6.12
C GLY A 6 -18.93 -10.56 -5.19
N SER A 7 -18.90 -11.87 -5.43
CA SER A 7 -17.99 -12.76 -4.69
C SER A 7 -16.83 -13.12 -5.59
N THR A 8 -15.64 -13.13 -5.00
CA THR A 8 -14.46 -13.70 -5.66
C THR A 8 -14.69 -15.20 -5.81
N GLY A 9 -14.44 -15.74 -7.00
CA GLY A 9 -14.54 -17.19 -7.23
C GLY A 9 -13.60 -17.96 -6.29
N HIS A 10 -13.92 -19.22 -6.09
CA HIS A 10 -13.10 -20.11 -5.28
C HIS A 10 -11.80 -20.44 -6.03
N GLY A 11 -10.70 -19.80 -5.62
CA GLY A 11 -9.37 -20.10 -6.13
C GLY A 11 -8.70 -21.24 -5.36
N ASN A 12 -7.41 -21.39 -5.56
CA ASN A 12 -6.60 -22.37 -4.83
C ASN A 12 -6.50 -21.95 -3.36
N PRO A 13 -7.07 -22.70 -2.41
CA PRO A 13 -7.07 -22.31 -1.00
C PRO A 13 -5.68 -22.32 -0.37
N TYR A 14 -4.77 -23.15 -0.85
CA TYR A 14 -3.38 -23.17 -0.37
C TYR A 14 -2.64 -21.92 -0.77
N LEU A 15 -2.77 -21.50 -2.02
CA LEU A 15 -2.17 -20.28 -2.52
C LEU A 15 -2.73 -19.05 -1.81
N ALA A 16 -4.05 -19.01 -1.60
CA ALA A 16 -4.68 -17.92 -0.87
C ALA A 16 -4.16 -17.80 0.56
N ALA A 17 -3.99 -18.94 1.26
CA ALA A 17 -3.45 -18.97 2.61
C ALA A 17 -2.00 -18.47 2.66
N VAL A 18 -1.17 -18.93 1.73
CA VAL A 18 0.25 -18.53 1.66
C VAL A 18 0.37 -17.03 1.38
N LEU A 19 -0.39 -16.52 0.41
CA LEU A 19 -0.37 -15.10 0.07
C LEU A 19 -0.91 -14.24 1.20
N GLY A 20 -1.94 -14.70 1.90
CA GLY A 20 -2.49 -14.01 3.07
C GLY A 20 -1.49 -13.91 4.20
N ASN A 21 -0.77 -14.99 4.50
CA ASN A 21 0.28 -15.01 5.51
C ASN A 21 1.45 -14.09 5.11
N ALA A 22 1.85 -14.13 3.85
CA ALA A 22 2.91 -13.27 3.33
C ALA A 22 2.53 -11.79 3.43
N ALA A 23 1.29 -11.45 3.09
CA ALA A 23 0.79 -10.09 3.18
C ALA A 23 0.78 -9.58 4.63
N ALA A 24 0.30 -10.39 5.57
CA ALA A 24 0.29 -10.03 6.99
C ALA A 24 1.72 -9.85 7.53
N ALA A 25 2.64 -10.72 7.15
CA ALA A 25 4.04 -10.60 7.51
C ALA A 25 4.69 -9.34 6.93
N ALA A 26 4.39 -9.02 5.66
CA ALA A 26 4.88 -7.80 5.02
C ALA A 26 4.47 -6.54 5.77
N GLY A 27 3.29 -6.53 6.37
CA GLY A 27 2.78 -5.39 7.16
C GLY A 27 3.64 -5.03 8.36
N ARG A 28 4.55 -5.91 8.77
CA ARG A 28 5.48 -5.69 9.89
C ARG A 28 6.86 -5.24 9.43
N THR A 29 7.08 -5.02 8.16
CA THR A 29 8.39 -4.68 7.60
C THR A 29 8.42 -3.26 7.06
N ASP A 30 9.61 -2.65 7.04
CA ASP A 30 9.86 -1.35 6.43
C ASP A 30 10.15 -1.52 4.94
N THR A 31 9.13 -1.96 4.21
CA THR A 31 9.22 -2.21 2.77
C THR A 31 8.07 -1.51 2.05
N PHE A 32 8.15 -1.46 0.73
CA PHE A 32 7.06 -0.92 -0.10
C PHE A 32 5.74 -1.65 0.16
N LEU A 33 5.75 -2.99 0.16
CA LEU A 33 4.55 -3.78 0.41
C LEU A 33 4.07 -3.62 1.86
N GLY A 34 4.99 -3.51 2.81
CA GLY A 34 4.65 -3.27 4.22
C GLY A 34 3.94 -1.94 4.40
N GLU A 35 4.43 -0.87 3.78
CA GLU A 35 3.77 0.44 3.83
C GLU A 35 2.42 0.39 3.13
N ARG A 36 2.33 -0.26 1.97
CA ARG A 36 1.07 -0.44 1.26
C ARG A 36 0.03 -1.16 2.12
N TYR A 37 0.45 -2.21 2.82
CA TYR A 37 -0.42 -2.93 3.75
C TYR A 37 -0.95 -2.00 4.85
N ARG A 38 -0.07 -1.30 5.54
CA ARG A 38 -0.44 -0.40 6.64
C ARG A 38 -1.36 0.73 6.16
N ARG A 39 -1.09 1.28 4.98
CA ARG A 39 -1.92 2.35 4.41
C ARG A 39 -3.33 1.87 4.12
N ILE A 40 -3.48 0.72 3.49
CA ILE A 40 -4.79 0.15 3.18
C ILE A 40 -5.51 -0.27 4.47
N ALA A 41 -4.81 -0.89 5.41
CA ALA A 41 -5.39 -1.34 6.68
C ALA A 41 -5.97 -0.18 7.48
N ARG A 42 -5.29 0.96 7.51
CA ARG A 42 -5.79 2.16 8.21
C ARG A 42 -7.08 2.71 7.61
N ARG A 43 -7.25 2.57 6.29
CA ARG A 43 -8.39 3.16 5.58
C ARG A 43 -9.55 2.18 5.42
N ARG A 44 -9.26 0.91 5.19
CA ARG A 44 -10.25 -0.07 4.76
C ARG A 44 -10.25 -1.36 5.58
N GLY A 45 -9.37 -1.48 6.57
CA GLY A 45 -9.27 -2.64 7.43
C GLY A 45 -8.29 -3.71 6.94
N ALA A 46 -7.93 -4.60 7.85
CA ALA A 46 -6.90 -5.61 7.63
C ALA A 46 -7.26 -6.62 6.53
N LYS A 47 -8.52 -7.05 6.45
CA LYS A 47 -8.95 -8.03 5.43
C LYS A 47 -8.70 -7.53 4.01
N ARG A 48 -9.05 -6.27 3.74
CA ARG A 48 -8.84 -5.67 2.42
C ARG A 48 -7.35 -5.44 2.14
N ALA A 49 -6.58 -5.10 3.18
CA ALA A 49 -5.13 -4.97 3.06
C ALA A 49 -4.48 -6.30 2.69
N ILE A 50 -4.89 -7.40 3.33
CA ILE A 50 -4.39 -8.75 3.03
C ILE A 50 -4.66 -9.12 1.59
N VAL A 51 -5.87 -8.91 1.09
CA VAL A 51 -6.23 -9.23 -0.29
C VAL A 51 -5.43 -8.37 -1.27
N ALA A 52 -5.34 -7.07 -1.05
CA ALA A 52 -4.64 -6.16 -1.95
C ALA A 52 -3.14 -6.44 -2.01
N VAL A 53 -2.50 -6.64 -0.86
CA VAL A 53 -1.05 -6.91 -0.79
C VAL A 53 -0.75 -8.32 -1.26
N GLY A 54 -1.62 -9.29 -0.98
CA GLY A 54 -1.51 -10.65 -1.54
C GLY A 54 -1.55 -10.64 -3.06
N HIS A 55 -2.47 -9.88 -3.65
CA HIS A 55 -2.54 -9.69 -5.09
C HIS A 55 -1.26 -9.05 -5.65
N SER A 56 -0.77 -7.99 -5.02
CA SER A 56 0.48 -7.34 -5.42
C SER A 56 1.66 -8.31 -5.39
N THR A 57 1.73 -9.14 -4.36
CA THR A 57 2.77 -10.17 -4.21
C THR A 57 2.70 -11.17 -5.36
N LEU A 58 1.49 -11.62 -5.70
CA LEU A 58 1.27 -12.56 -6.81
C LEU A 58 1.72 -11.97 -8.14
N VAL A 59 1.40 -10.72 -8.40
CA VAL A 59 1.83 -10.01 -9.62
C VAL A 59 3.35 -9.92 -9.70
N ILE A 60 4.02 -9.62 -8.59
CA ILE A 60 5.49 -9.58 -8.54
C ILE A 60 6.07 -10.96 -8.86
N ILE A 61 5.54 -12.00 -8.24
CA ILE A 61 5.98 -13.37 -8.50
C ILE A 61 5.81 -13.73 -9.97
N TRP A 62 4.67 -13.38 -10.57
CA TRP A 62 4.41 -13.64 -11.98
C TRP A 62 5.47 -12.97 -12.88
N HIS A 63 5.79 -11.71 -12.63
CA HIS A 63 6.83 -11.00 -13.38
C HIS A 63 8.20 -11.64 -13.22
N LEU A 64 8.56 -12.05 -12.01
CA LEU A 64 9.85 -12.68 -11.74
C LEU A 64 9.97 -14.04 -12.42
N LEU A 65 8.89 -14.79 -12.52
CA LEU A 65 8.88 -16.10 -13.17
C LEU A 65 8.79 -16.00 -14.69
N SER A 66 8.16 -14.95 -15.21
CA SER A 66 7.94 -14.79 -16.65
C SER A 66 9.12 -14.16 -17.39
N ASP A 67 9.94 -13.38 -16.69
CA ASP A 67 11.09 -12.67 -17.26
C ASP A 67 12.36 -13.12 -16.55
N PRO A 68 13.26 -13.90 -17.25
CA PRO A 68 14.49 -14.39 -16.62
C PRO A 68 15.47 -13.29 -16.23
N ASP A 69 15.35 -12.10 -16.82
CA ASP A 69 16.20 -10.95 -16.50
C ASP A 69 15.62 -10.09 -15.37
N ALA A 70 14.38 -10.33 -14.96
CA ALA A 70 13.75 -9.57 -13.88
C ALA A 70 14.43 -9.83 -12.54
N ARG A 71 14.60 -8.77 -11.77
CA ARG A 71 15.13 -8.82 -10.41
C ARG A 71 14.18 -8.05 -9.50
N PHE A 72 13.99 -8.55 -8.31
CA PHE A 72 13.20 -7.85 -7.31
C PHE A 72 14.05 -6.74 -6.68
N HIS A 73 13.49 -5.53 -6.69
CA HIS A 73 14.04 -4.37 -5.99
C HIS A 73 12.96 -3.80 -5.09
N ASP A 74 13.21 -3.76 -3.79
CA ASP A 74 12.28 -3.13 -2.87
C ASP A 74 12.34 -1.62 -3.04
N LEU A 75 11.18 -1.01 -3.28
CA LEU A 75 11.06 0.44 -3.50
C LEU A 75 11.09 1.24 -2.18
N GLY A 76 11.04 0.54 -1.05
CA GLY A 76 11.07 1.15 0.27
C GLY A 76 9.72 1.68 0.74
N PRO A 77 9.59 1.95 2.06
CA PRO A 77 8.32 2.38 2.65
C PRO A 77 7.92 3.79 2.24
N ASP A 78 8.86 4.62 1.80
CA ASP A 78 8.62 6.02 1.46
C ASP A 78 8.30 6.26 -0.01
N TYR A 79 8.30 5.21 -0.82
CA TYR A 79 8.14 5.33 -2.27
C TYR A 79 6.84 6.05 -2.67
N TYR A 80 5.72 5.65 -2.06
CA TYR A 80 4.43 6.26 -2.35
C TYR A 80 4.39 7.73 -1.92
N ALA A 81 4.89 8.02 -0.73
CA ALA A 81 4.94 9.38 -0.20
C ALA A 81 5.80 10.30 -1.06
N ALA A 82 6.95 9.80 -1.55
CA ALA A 82 7.84 10.55 -2.41
C ALA A 82 7.21 10.88 -3.79
N ARG A 83 6.27 10.07 -4.26
CA ARG A 83 5.58 10.28 -5.54
C ARG A 83 4.28 11.07 -5.41
N THR A 84 3.81 11.33 -4.21
CA THR A 84 2.64 12.18 -3.99
C THR A 84 3.00 13.62 -4.35
N ASP A 85 2.06 14.36 -4.94
CA ASP A 85 2.24 15.77 -5.30
C ASP A 85 2.75 16.56 -4.09
N PRO A 86 3.97 17.15 -4.16
CA PRO A 86 4.54 17.91 -3.04
C PRO A 86 3.69 19.08 -2.60
N GLU A 87 3.04 19.77 -3.54
CA GLU A 87 2.17 20.89 -3.21
C GLU A 87 0.94 20.47 -2.43
N ARG A 88 0.36 19.34 -2.77
CA ARG A 88 -0.78 18.78 -2.04
C ARG A 88 -0.37 18.37 -0.62
N ARG A 89 0.78 17.75 -0.45
CA ARG A 89 1.32 17.38 0.86
C ARG A 89 1.55 18.60 1.72
N LYS A 90 2.16 19.62 1.15
CA LYS A 90 2.41 20.89 1.83
C LYS A 90 1.10 21.52 2.33
N ARG A 91 0.09 21.61 1.47
CA ARG A 91 -1.21 22.14 1.85
C ARG A 91 -1.86 21.35 2.98
N ASN A 92 -1.76 20.03 2.93
CA ASN A 92 -2.32 19.18 3.98
C ASN A 92 -1.62 19.38 5.33
N HIS A 93 -0.29 19.51 5.34
CA HIS A 93 0.46 19.76 6.56
C HIS A 93 0.12 21.13 7.15
N ILE A 94 0.02 22.15 6.31
CA ILE A 94 -0.37 23.50 6.74
C ILE A 94 -1.77 23.45 7.40
N ARG A 95 -2.71 22.81 6.73
CA ARG A 95 -4.09 22.68 7.25
C ARG A 95 -4.15 21.99 8.59
N GLN A 96 -3.36 20.94 8.77
CA GLN A 96 -3.31 20.20 10.05
C GLN A 96 -2.75 21.09 11.17
N LEU A 97 -1.70 21.86 10.90
CA LEU A 97 -1.14 22.78 11.88
C LEU A 97 -2.09 23.92 12.22
N GLU A 98 -2.78 24.46 11.23
CA GLU A 98 -3.80 25.51 11.45
C GLU A 98 -4.96 24.99 12.31
N ALA A 99 -5.37 23.74 12.11
CA ALA A 99 -6.41 23.11 12.91
C ALA A 99 -6.01 22.97 14.38
N LEU A 100 -4.71 22.92 14.67
CA LEU A 100 -4.17 22.90 16.04
C LEU A 100 -4.05 24.30 16.65
N GLY A 101 -4.44 25.35 15.92
CA GLY A 101 -4.42 26.73 16.40
C GLY A 101 -3.18 27.53 16.06
N TYR A 102 -2.38 27.07 15.11
CA TYR A 102 -1.16 27.77 14.70
C TYR A 102 -1.40 28.58 13.42
N THR A 103 -0.71 29.71 13.30
CA THR A 103 -0.54 30.40 12.02
C THR A 103 0.75 29.90 11.39
N VAL A 104 0.66 29.40 10.16
CA VAL A 104 1.79 28.72 9.49
C VAL A 104 2.37 29.63 8.42
N THR A 105 3.66 29.92 8.52
CA THR A 105 4.42 30.59 7.48
C THR A 105 5.58 29.71 7.08
N LEU A 106 5.75 29.49 5.77
CA LEU A 106 6.80 28.64 5.22
C LEU A 106 7.82 29.49 4.49
N HIS A 107 9.09 29.16 4.70
CA HIS A 107 10.21 29.77 3.98
C HIS A 107 10.94 28.69 3.22
N PRO A 108 11.23 28.89 1.91
CA PRO A 108 12.01 27.92 1.16
C PRO A 108 13.38 27.75 1.79
N ALA A 109 13.87 26.50 1.83
CA ALA A 109 15.24 26.24 2.21
C ALA A 109 16.17 26.81 1.15
N ALA A 110 17.20 27.48 1.58
CA ALA A 110 18.18 28.11 0.68
C ALA A 110 18.93 27.09 -0.17
#